data_f3137bdbfa9316dc49513435c223088f
#
_entry.id   f3137bdbfa9316dc49513435c223088f
#
_cell.length_a   1.000
_cell.length_b   1.000
_cell.length_c   1.000
_cell.angle_alpha   90.00
_cell.angle_beta   90.00
_cell.angle_gamma   90.00
#
_symmetry.space_group_name_H-M   'P 1'
#
loop_
_entity.id
_entity.type
_entity.pdbx_description
1 polymer ?
#
loop_
_entity_poly.entity_id
_entity_poly.type
_entity_poly.pdbx_seq_one_letter_code
_entity_poly.pdbx_strand_id
1 'polypeptide(L)'
;MPLIKAKPTSPGRRFVVQVTTPGLHKGKPHAALLAPKSSSGGRNNAGRITTRHRGGGHKQRYRVIDFKRDKIGVPAKVERIEYDPNRSAHIALLLFADGERRYILAPRGVKQGDEIRSGSDAPIKPGNAMPMRNIPVGSLIHNIEMKLGKGGQIARSAGSSAQLVARTGDHATLRLRSGEMRKVLADCVATIGEVGNTEHGLRSLGKAGASRWRGKRPTVRGVAMNPVDHPHGGGEGRTSGGRHPVSPWGTPTKGYKTRSNKRTDSMIVRRRKRK
;
A
#
# COMPACT_ATOMS: atom_id res chain seq x y z
N MET A 1 15.01 11.55 2.64
CA MET A 1 15.64 10.93 1.46
C MET A 1 15.68 11.98 0.36
N PRO A 2 16.80 12.16 -0.34
CA PRO A 2 16.86 13.21 -1.36
C PRO A 2 16.08 12.83 -2.61
N LEU A 3 15.33 13.79 -3.13
CA LEU A 3 14.72 13.74 -4.45
C LEU A 3 15.76 14.21 -5.47
N ILE A 4 15.96 13.43 -6.51
CA ILE A 4 16.86 13.79 -7.62
C ILE A 4 16.02 14.08 -8.84
N LYS A 5 16.10 15.31 -9.36
CA LYS A 5 15.60 15.66 -10.68
C LYS A 5 16.62 15.22 -11.72
N ALA A 6 16.17 14.49 -12.74
CA ALA A 6 17.03 14.13 -13.86
C ALA A 6 17.39 15.37 -14.70
N LYS A 7 18.59 15.40 -15.26
CA LYS A 7 18.98 16.42 -16.23
C LYS A 7 18.05 16.34 -17.46
N PRO A 8 17.57 17.47 -18.02
CA PRO A 8 16.60 17.52 -19.12
C PRO A 8 17.24 17.23 -20.47
N THR A 9 17.98 16.15 -20.59
CA THR A 9 18.72 15.75 -21.82
C THR A 9 17.82 15.20 -22.91
N SER A 10 16.58 14.82 -22.58
CA SER A 10 15.60 14.35 -23.56
C SER A 10 14.18 14.64 -23.06
N PRO A 11 13.14 14.65 -23.94
CA PRO A 11 11.76 14.87 -23.53
C PRO A 11 11.29 13.92 -22.42
N GLY A 12 11.71 12.65 -22.48
CA GLY A 12 11.35 11.64 -21.49
C GLY A 12 12.05 11.81 -20.14
N ARG A 13 13.17 12.53 -20.06
CA ARG A 13 13.92 12.78 -18.81
C ARG A 13 13.56 14.11 -18.15
N ARG A 14 13.06 15.07 -18.91
CA ARG A 14 12.78 16.44 -18.45
C ARG A 14 11.98 16.51 -17.15
N PHE A 15 10.99 15.64 -17.00
CA PHE A 15 10.07 15.64 -15.85
C PHE A 15 10.30 14.47 -14.88
N VAL A 16 11.40 13.74 -15.03
CA VAL A 16 11.70 12.60 -14.16
C VAL A 16 12.20 13.11 -12.81
N VAL A 17 11.52 12.66 -11.75
CA VAL A 17 11.96 12.84 -10.37
C VAL A 17 12.10 11.46 -9.73
N GLN A 18 13.28 11.15 -9.24
CA GLN A 18 13.59 9.88 -8.57
C GLN A 18 13.76 10.09 -7.07
N VAL A 19 13.42 9.08 -6.30
CA VAL A 19 13.72 8.98 -4.87
C VAL A 19 14.94 8.08 -4.72
N THR A 20 15.97 8.59 -4.07
CA THR A 20 17.15 7.79 -3.71
C THR A 20 16.99 7.25 -2.30
N THR A 21 17.30 5.98 -2.12
CA THR A 21 17.30 5.34 -0.80
C THR A 21 18.71 4.81 -0.54
N PRO A 22 19.56 5.59 0.16
CA PRO A 22 20.86 5.08 0.59
C PRO A 22 20.65 3.89 1.53
N GLY A 23 21.56 2.90 1.46
CA GLY A 23 21.46 1.68 2.29
C GLY A 23 20.51 0.61 1.76
N LEU A 24 19.86 0.82 0.60
CA LEU A 24 19.06 -0.22 -0.02
C LEU A 24 19.95 -1.30 -0.65
N HIS A 25 19.68 -2.55 -0.33
CA HIS A 25 20.42 -3.70 -0.89
C HIS A 25 20.25 -3.77 -2.40
N LYS A 26 21.36 -3.87 -3.12
CA LYS A 26 21.39 -3.92 -4.60
C LYS A 26 21.44 -5.34 -5.17
N GLY A 27 21.62 -6.33 -4.31
CA GLY A 27 21.74 -7.73 -4.72
C GLY A 27 20.39 -8.42 -4.99
N LYS A 28 20.46 -9.72 -5.20
CA LYS A 28 19.28 -10.57 -5.42
C LYS A 28 18.46 -10.74 -4.13
N PRO A 29 17.13 -10.84 -4.22
CA PRO A 29 16.29 -11.13 -3.07
C PRO A 29 16.53 -12.56 -2.57
N HIS A 30 16.11 -12.84 -1.32
CA HIS A 30 16.26 -14.18 -0.72
C HIS A 30 15.38 -15.19 -1.45
N ALA A 31 16.02 -16.23 -2.03
CA ALA A 31 15.39 -17.15 -2.98
C ALA A 31 14.21 -17.93 -2.36
N ALA A 32 14.38 -18.42 -1.13
CA ALA A 32 13.36 -19.21 -0.44
C ALA A 32 12.04 -18.43 -0.16
N LEU A 33 12.10 -17.10 -0.12
CA LEU A 33 10.94 -16.22 0.13
C LEU A 33 10.35 -15.63 -1.15
N LEU A 34 10.64 -16.23 -2.31
CA LEU A 34 10.09 -15.82 -3.61
C LEU A 34 9.02 -16.80 -4.08
N ALA A 35 7.89 -16.26 -4.49
CA ALA A 35 6.83 -17.01 -5.15
C ALA A 35 6.62 -16.52 -6.60
N PRO A 36 6.14 -17.37 -7.51
CA PRO A 36 5.76 -16.97 -8.85
C PRO A 36 4.62 -15.95 -8.78
N LYS A 37 4.61 -15.01 -9.72
CA LYS A 37 3.53 -14.03 -9.87
C LYS A 37 3.11 -13.97 -11.33
N SER A 38 2.02 -14.62 -11.66
CA SER A 38 1.38 -14.53 -12.97
C SER A 38 0.64 -13.20 -13.11
N SER A 39 0.53 -12.70 -14.33
CA SER A 39 -0.25 -11.50 -14.66
C SER A 39 -1.56 -11.92 -15.32
N SER A 40 -2.69 -11.62 -14.67
CA SER A 40 -4.03 -11.87 -15.24
C SER A 40 -4.44 -10.84 -16.31
N GLY A 41 -3.70 -9.74 -16.45
CA GLY A 41 -4.06 -8.66 -17.38
C GLY A 41 -5.42 -8.01 -17.06
N GLY A 42 -5.88 -8.07 -15.83
CA GLY A 42 -7.19 -7.57 -15.39
C GLY A 42 -8.36 -8.51 -15.69
N ARG A 43 -8.11 -9.77 -16.07
CA ARG A 43 -9.13 -10.80 -16.30
C ARG A 43 -9.49 -11.54 -15.01
N ASN A 44 -10.75 -11.94 -14.90
CA ASN A 44 -11.24 -12.82 -13.84
C ASN A 44 -11.01 -14.31 -14.21
N ASN A 45 -11.56 -15.23 -13.41
CA ASN A 45 -11.51 -16.67 -13.64
C ASN A 45 -12.21 -17.10 -14.94
N ALA A 46 -13.23 -16.36 -15.41
CA ALA A 46 -13.93 -16.58 -16.68
C ALA A 46 -13.24 -15.90 -17.89
N GLY A 47 -12.05 -15.35 -17.74
CA GLY A 47 -11.30 -14.67 -18.80
C GLY A 47 -11.82 -13.27 -19.17
N ARG A 48 -12.88 -12.76 -18.53
CA ARG A 48 -13.47 -11.46 -18.83
C ARG A 48 -12.70 -10.35 -18.11
N ILE A 49 -12.55 -9.19 -18.77
CA ILE A 49 -11.91 -8.02 -18.20
C ILE A 49 -12.81 -7.40 -17.12
N THR A 50 -12.43 -7.54 -15.86
CA THR A 50 -13.11 -6.92 -14.71
C THR A 50 -12.38 -5.69 -14.18
N THR A 51 -11.07 -5.57 -14.47
CA THR A 51 -10.26 -4.40 -14.12
C THR A 51 -9.59 -3.89 -15.38
N ARG A 52 -10.11 -2.78 -15.92
CA ARG A 52 -9.59 -2.20 -17.14
C ARG A 52 -8.21 -1.56 -16.95
N HIS A 53 -7.49 -1.31 -18.03
CA HIS A 53 -6.20 -0.61 -18.09
C HIS A 53 -5.10 -1.29 -17.27
N ARG A 54 -5.14 -2.63 -17.19
CA ARG A 54 -4.12 -3.47 -16.55
C ARG A 54 -3.54 -4.44 -17.58
N GLY A 55 -2.24 -4.73 -17.41
CA GLY A 55 -1.53 -5.70 -18.25
C GLY A 55 -0.27 -5.12 -18.89
N GLY A 56 0.53 -6.00 -19.48
CA GLY A 56 1.91 -5.68 -19.89
C GLY A 56 2.76 -5.33 -18.66
N GLY A 57 3.92 -4.87 -18.84
CA GLY A 57 4.83 -4.52 -17.75
C GLY A 57 5.87 -5.60 -17.51
N HIS A 58 6.86 -5.25 -16.70
CA HIS A 58 7.99 -6.12 -16.41
C HIS A 58 7.55 -7.33 -15.58
N LYS A 59 8.07 -8.54 -15.91
CA LYS A 59 7.87 -9.76 -15.12
C LYS A 59 8.37 -9.55 -13.69
N GLN A 60 7.57 -9.97 -12.72
CA GLN A 60 7.85 -9.80 -11.29
C GLN A 60 7.73 -11.13 -10.58
N ARG A 61 8.51 -11.30 -9.51
CA ARG A 61 8.32 -12.35 -8.51
C ARG A 61 7.69 -11.74 -7.26
N TYR A 62 6.80 -12.48 -6.64
CA TYR A 62 6.22 -12.05 -5.37
C TYR A 62 7.21 -12.32 -4.24
N ARG A 63 7.28 -11.40 -3.25
CA ARG A 63 8.00 -11.60 -1.99
C ARG A 63 6.98 -12.01 -0.94
N VAL A 64 7.20 -13.15 -0.32
CA VAL A 64 6.37 -13.62 0.79
C VAL A 64 6.67 -12.74 2.00
N ILE A 65 5.70 -11.94 2.40
CA ILE A 65 5.82 -11.01 3.53
C ILE A 65 5.07 -11.56 4.71
N ASP A 66 5.70 -11.54 5.87
CA ASP A 66 5.07 -11.85 7.14
C ASP A 66 4.19 -10.67 7.60
N PHE A 67 2.92 -10.73 7.25
CA PHE A 67 1.92 -9.77 7.72
C PHE A 67 1.32 -10.17 9.06
N LYS A 68 1.48 -11.42 9.50
CA LYS A 68 0.90 -11.94 10.74
C LYS A 68 1.76 -11.61 11.95
N ARG A 69 3.08 -11.64 11.77
CA ARG A 69 4.05 -11.43 12.85
C ARG A 69 3.84 -12.44 14.00
N ASP A 70 3.54 -13.70 13.62
CA ASP A 70 3.13 -14.78 14.52
C ASP A 70 4.29 -15.43 15.29
N LYS A 71 5.55 -15.09 14.97
CA LYS A 71 6.73 -15.57 15.69
C LYS A 71 6.95 -14.73 16.95
N ILE A 72 6.24 -15.11 18.01
CA ILE A 72 6.20 -14.39 19.29
C ILE A 72 7.43 -14.71 20.15
N GLY A 73 7.98 -13.70 20.82
CA GLY A 73 9.07 -13.85 21.80
C GLY A 73 10.47 -14.00 21.21
N VAL A 74 10.61 -14.44 19.95
CA VAL A 74 11.93 -14.68 19.33
C VAL A 74 12.47 -13.37 18.75
N PRO A 75 13.66 -12.92 19.16
CA PRO A 75 14.31 -11.74 18.60
C PRO A 75 14.81 -12.00 17.17
N ALA A 76 14.73 -10.98 16.33
CA ALA A 76 15.24 -11.02 14.98
C ALA A 76 16.09 -9.77 14.68
N LYS A 77 17.18 -9.94 13.95
CA LYS A 77 18.00 -8.83 13.44
C LYS A 77 17.62 -8.48 12.01
N VAL A 78 17.60 -7.21 11.69
CA VAL A 78 17.44 -6.73 10.31
C VAL A 78 18.74 -7.04 9.55
N GLU A 79 18.70 -8.03 8.67
CA GLU A 79 19.85 -8.43 7.85
C GLU A 79 20.11 -7.39 6.75
N ARG A 80 19.06 -6.91 6.08
CA ARG A 80 19.12 -5.88 5.03
C ARG A 80 17.74 -5.33 4.67
N ILE A 81 17.72 -4.17 3.98
CA ILE A 81 16.50 -3.58 3.44
C ILE A 81 16.53 -3.71 1.91
N GLU A 82 15.44 -4.17 1.32
CA GLU A 82 15.34 -4.48 -0.12
C GLU A 82 14.22 -3.72 -0.81
N TYR A 83 14.39 -3.53 -2.12
CA TYR A 83 13.34 -3.05 -3.02
C TYR A 83 12.35 -4.18 -3.35
N ASP A 84 11.05 -3.89 -3.26
CA ASP A 84 10.00 -4.80 -3.71
C ASP A 84 9.20 -4.18 -4.87
N PRO A 85 9.21 -4.79 -6.08
CA PRO A 85 8.44 -4.28 -7.23
C PRO A 85 6.93 -4.44 -7.06
N ASN A 86 6.46 -5.20 -6.06
CA ASN A 86 5.04 -5.49 -5.85
C ASN A 86 4.32 -4.43 -5.01
N ARG A 87 5.08 -3.59 -4.30
CA ARG A 87 4.54 -2.58 -3.40
C ARG A 87 5.33 -1.28 -3.43
N SER A 88 4.77 -0.23 -2.87
CA SER A 88 5.45 1.08 -2.76
C SER A 88 6.45 1.13 -1.61
N ALA A 89 6.21 0.35 -0.54
CA ALA A 89 7.09 0.24 0.61
C ALA A 89 8.32 -0.63 0.29
N HIS A 90 9.46 -0.32 0.92
CA HIS A 90 10.58 -1.26 0.98
C HIS A 90 10.28 -2.36 1.99
N ILE A 91 11.02 -3.47 1.89
CA ILE A 91 10.91 -4.62 2.77
C ILE A 91 12.23 -4.83 3.51
N ALA A 92 12.15 -5.31 4.74
CA ALA A 92 13.31 -5.69 5.54
C ALA A 92 13.36 -7.21 5.66
N LEU A 93 14.51 -7.79 5.39
CA LEU A 93 14.80 -9.19 5.65
C LEU A 93 15.24 -9.33 7.10
N LEU A 94 14.52 -10.10 7.87
CA LEU A 94 14.80 -10.42 9.24
C LEU A 94 15.47 -11.79 9.32
N LEU A 95 16.52 -11.90 10.14
CA LEU A 95 17.13 -13.15 10.58
C LEU A 95 16.77 -13.35 12.05
N PHE A 96 15.98 -14.37 12.33
CA PHE A 96 15.61 -14.76 13.70
C PHE A 96 16.73 -15.53 14.38
N ALA A 97 16.71 -15.56 15.71
CA ALA A 97 17.73 -16.25 16.51
C ALA A 97 17.84 -17.77 16.22
N ASP A 98 16.76 -18.38 15.73
CA ASP A 98 16.71 -19.79 15.30
C ASP A 98 17.13 -20.02 13.83
N GLY A 99 17.62 -18.99 13.14
CA GLY A 99 18.07 -19.07 11.75
C GLY A 99 16.99 -18.88 10.68
N GLU A 100 15.69 -18.83 11.05
CA GLU A 100 14.63 -18.57 10.09
C GLU A 100 14.72 -17.14 9.53
N ARG A 101 14.44 -16.98 8.25
CA ARG A 101 14.34 -15.66 7.61
C ARG A 101 12.92 -15.34 7.20
N ARG A 102 12.49 -14.10 7.45
CA ARG A 102 11.20 -13.58 7.00
C ARG A 102 11.32 -12.16 6.48
N TYR A 103 10.49 -11.80 5.50
CA TYR A 103 10.34 -10.41 5.09
C TYR A 103 9.25 -9.73 5.89
N ILE A 104 9.50 -8.47 6.27
CA ILE A 104 8.48 -7.56 6.82
C ILE A 104 8.45 -6.27 6.01
N LEU A 105 7.41 -5.44 6.20
CA LEU A 105 7.45 -4.05 5.71
C LEU A 105 8.54 -3.29 6.46
N ALA A 106 9.42 -2.59 5.75
CA ALA A 106 10.47 -1.80 6.38
C ALA A 106 9.87 -0.54 7.03
N PRO A 107 9.90 -0.41 8.37
CA PRO A 107 9.46 0.79 9.06
C PRO A 107 10.42 1.96 8.81
N ARG A 108 9.93 3.17 8.95
CA ARG A 108 10.76 4.38 8.91
C ARG A 108 11.74 4.38 10.08
N GLY A 109 12.99 4.69 9.81
CA GLY A 109 14.06 4.80 10.81
C GLY A 109 14.78 3.49 11.13
N VAL A 110 14.22 2.34 10.78
CA VAL A 110 14.88 1.04 10.98
C VAL A 110 16.04 0.88 10.02
N LYS A 111 17.16 0.39 10.53
CA LYS A 111 18.43 0.18 9.81
C LYS A 111 18.85 -1.29 9.87
N GLN A 112 19.84 -1.64 9.05
CA GLN A 112 20.51 -2.93 9.14
C GLN A 112 21.18 -3.08 10.51
N GLY A 113 21.02 -4.26 11.13
CA GLY A 113 21.54 -4.58 12.47
C GLY A 113 20.55 -4.32 13.60
N ASP A 114 19.47 -3.56 13.37
CA ASP A 114 18.45 -3.30 14.39
C ASP A 114 17.74 -4.59 14.79
N GLU A 115 17.40 -4.71 16.07
CA GLU A 115 16.66 -5.83 16.62
C GLU A 115 15.16 -5.54 16.61
N ILE A 116 14.39 -6.51 16.15
CA ILE A 116 12.92 -6.46 16.04
C ILE A 116 12.33 -7.68 16.75
N ARG A 117 11.27 -7.44 17.54
CA ARG A 117 10.53 -8.47 18.26
C ARG A 117 9.03 -8.38 17.98
N SER A 118 8.35 -9.52 18.13
CA SER A 118 6.89 -9.60 18.12
C SER A 118 6.40 -10.24 19.42
N GLY A 119 5.30 -9.74 19.97
CA GLY A 119 4.72 -10.28 21.20
C GLY A 119 4.22 -9.19 22.14
N SER A 120 3.50 -9.60 23.19
CA SER A 120 2.97 -8.69 24.23
C SER A 120 4.06 -7.92 24.96
N ASP A 121 5.22 -8.57 25.14
CA ASP A 121 6.34 -8.06 25.95
C ASP A 121 7.41 -7.36 25.10
N ALA A 122 7.15 -7.17 23.81
CA ALA A 122 8.06 -6.49 22.91
C ALA A 122 8.22 -5.02 23.33
N PRO A 123 9.45 -4.45 23.34
CA PRO A 123 9.65 -3.05 23.69
C PRO A 123 8.95 -2.12 22.67
N ILE A 124 8.57 -0.92 23.11
CA ILE A 124 7.89 0.08 22.29
C ILE A 124 8.92 0.77 21.40
N LYS A 125 9.34 0.06 20.33
CA LYS A 125 10.31 0.55 19.33
C LYS A 125 9.72 0.38 17.92
N PRO A 126 10.07 1.26 16.95
CA PRO A 126 9.64 1.11 15.57
C PRO A 126 10.00 -0.27 15.00
N GLY A 127 9.03 -0.94 14.38
CA GLY A 127 9.20 -2.28 13.81
C GLY A 127 8.74 -3.43 14.69
N ASN A 128 8.61 -3.22 16.00
CA ASN A 128 8.05 -4.23 16.90
C ASN A 128 6.55 -4.35 16.72
N ALA A 129 6.04 -5.57 16.78
CA ALA A 129 4.63 -5.88 16.62
C ALA A 129 4.05 -6.44 17.92
N MET A 130 2.88 -5.93 18.31
CA MET A 130 2.19 -6.35 19.51
C MET A 130 0.67 -6.12 19.38
N PRO A 131 -0.14 -6.76 20.23
CA PRO A 131 -1.56 -6.43 20.35
C PRO A 131 -1.76 -4.94 20.68
N MET A 132 -2.74 -4.29 20.04
CA MET A 132 -3.00 -2.86 20.27
C MET A 132 -3.36 -2.54 21.72
N ARG A 133 -3.78 -3.53 22.50
CA ARG A 133 -3.98 -3.43 23.95
C ARG A 133 -2.72 -2.96 24.68
N ASN A 134 -1.54 -3.36 24.20
CA ASN A 134 -0.25 -3.09 24.83
C ASN A 134 0.45 -1.84 24.27
N ILE A 135 -0.08 -1.26 23.18
CA ILE A 135 0.50 -0.07 22.54
C ILE A 135 -0.01 1.20 23.27
N PRO A 136 0.86 2.15 23.64
CA PRO A 136 0.43 3.42 24.23
C PRO A 136 -0.49 4.20 23.30
N VAL A 137 -1.52 4.84 23.88
CA VAL A 137 -2.38 5.78 23.16
C VAL A 137 -1.56 6.95 22.64
N GLY A 138 -1.90 7.43 21.45
CA GLY A 138 -1.14 8.48 20.74
C GLY A 138 -0.11 7.94 19.75
N SER A 139 0.31 6.66 19.90
CA SER A 139 1.32 6.06 19.04
C SER A 139 0.90 5.98 17.58
N LEU A 140 1.88 6.15 16.68
CA LEU A 140 1.73 5.83 15.27
C LEU A 140 2.01 4.34 15.05
N ILE A 141 1.12 3.68 14.32
CA ILE A 141 1.18 2.26 14.05
C ILE A 141 0.89 1.96 12.58
N HIS A 142 1.40 0.85 12.09
CA HIS A 142 1.18 0.37 10.73
C HIS A 142 0.97 -1.15 10.71
N ASN A 143 0.74 -1.73 9.54
CA ASN A 143 0.49 -3.18 9.37
C ASN A 143 -0.57 -3.71 10.35
N ILE A 144 -1.69 -3.02 10.44
CA ILE A 144 -2.72 -3.26 11.47
C ILE A 144 -3.67 -4.35 11.01
N GLU A 145 -3.91 -5.31 11.87
CA GLU A 145 -4.96 -6.32 11.67
C GLU A 145 -6.36 -5.73 11.84
N MET A 146 -7.31 -6.33 11.13
CA MET A 146 -8.74 -6.04 11.30
C MET A 146 -9.52 -7.19 11.93
N LYS A 147 -8.94 -8.39 11.89
CA LYS A 147 -9.47 -9.62 12.51
C LYS A 147 -8.28 -10.38 13.05
N LEU A 148 -8.43 -10.97 14.21
CA LEU A 148 -7.40 -11.75 14.89
C LEU A 148 -6.84 -12.84 13.98
N GLY A 149 -5.52 -12.96 13.92
CA GLY A 149 -4.78 -13.97 13.19
C GLY A 149 -4.83 -13.88 11.66
N LYS A 150 -5.53 -12.87 11.09
CA LYS A 150 -5.61 -12.69 9.63
C LYS A 150 -4.37 -12.02 9.05
N GLY A 151 -3.59 -11.34 9.87
CA GLY A 151 -2.46 -10.51 9.44
C GLY A 151 -2.84 -9.09 9.09
N GLY A 152 -1.87 -8.21 9.05
CA GLY A 152 -2.07 -6.78 8.84
C GLY A 152 -2.70 -6.45 7.49
N GLN A 153 -3.70 -5.57 7.50
CA GLN A 153 -4.46 -5.15 6.32
C GLN A 153 -4.46 -3.64 6.11
N ILE A 154 -4.39 -2.85 7.18
CA ILE A 154 -4.40 -1.38 7.15
C ILE A 154 -2.97 -0.84 7.25
N ALA A 155 -2.72 0.32 6.64
CA ALA A 155 -1.45 1.07 6.69
C ALA A 155 -0.23 0.22 6.27
N ARG A 156 -0.23 -0.28 5.02
CA ARG A 156 0.87 -1.10 4.46
C ARG A 156 1.63 -0.42 3.33
N SER A 157 1.13 0.68 2.80
CA SER A 157 1.79 1.41 1.70
C SER A 157 2.90 2.32 2.23
N ALA A 158 3.82 2.72 1.36
CA ALA A 158 4.88 3.67 1.70
C ALA A 158 4.35 4.93 2.39
N GLY A 159 4.97 5.33 3.49
CA GLY A 159 4.61 6.50 4.28
C GLY A 159 3.20 6.43 4.88
N SER A 160 2.60 5.26 5.02
CA SER A 160 1.29 5.13 5.67
C SER A 160 1.43 4.73 7.13
N SER A 161 0.55 5.29 7.94
CA SER A 161 0.37 4.98 9.36
C SER A 161 -1.07 5.25 9.76
N ALA A 162 -1.47 4.77 10.92
CA ALA A 162 -2.65 5.18 11.64
C ALA A 162 -2.25 5.56 13.06
N GLN A 163 -2.99 6.45 13.68
CA GLN A 163 -2.77 6.82 15.08
C GLN A 163 -3.75 6.07 15.96
N LEU A 164 -3.26 5.45 17.02
CA LEU A 164 -4.07 4.89 18.09
C LEU A 164 -4.57 6.03 18.96
N VAL A 165 -5.87 6.35 18.88
CA VAL A 165 -6.44 7.54 19.55
C VAL A 165 -6.97 7.20 20.94
N ALA A 166 -7.62 6.04 21.08
CA ALA A 166 -8.19 5.62 22.34
C ALA A 166 -8.31 4.09 22.39
N ARG A 167 -8.44 3.56 23.61
CA ARG A 167 -8.83 2.18 23.89
C ARG A 167 -10.02 2.21 24.83
N THR A 168 -11.09 1.52 24.48
CA THR A 168 -12.31 1.48 25.29
C THR A 168 -12.83 0.05 25.27
N GLY A 169 -12.76 -0.62 26.41
CA GLY A 169 -13.08 -2.05 26.53
C GLY A 169 -12.26 -2.89 25.55
N ASP A 170 -12.94 -3.72 24.77
CA ASP A 170 -12.29 -4.62 23.79
C ASP A 170 -11.93 -3.96 22.46
N HIS A 171 -12.10 -2.65 22.32
CA HIS A 171 -11.87 -1.94 21.08
C HIS A 171 -10.80 -0.86 21.20
N ALA A 172 -9.95 -0.78 20.17
CA ALA A 172 -9.03 0.30 19.90
C ALA A 172 -9.61 1.22 18.81
N THR A 173 -9.61 2.52 19.04
CA THR A 173 -10.04 3.54 18.06
C THR A 173 -8.85 4.08 17.32
N LEU A 174 -8.85 3.92 16.01
CA LEU A 174 -7.80 4.32 15.10
C LEU A 174 -8.20 5.53 14.29
N ARG A 175 -7.32 6.52 14.16
CA ARG A 175 -7.41 7.59 13.18
C ARG A 175 -6.55 7.23 11.96
N LEU A 176 -7.21 6.95 10.85
CA LEU A 176 -6.54 6.62 9.58
C LEU A 176 -6.02 7.90 8.91
N ARG A 177 -5.07 7.75 7.98
CA ARG A 177 -4.52 8.86 7.17
C ARG A 177 -5.60 9.64 6.39
N SER A 178 -6.72 9.00 6.06
CA SER A 178 -7.87 9.65 5.42
C SER A 178 -8.68 10.58 6.35
N GLY A 179 -8.39 10.55 7.66
CA GLY A 179 -9.17 11.23 8.71
C GLY A 179 -10.37 10.41 9.22
N GLU A 180 -10.63 9.22 8.65
CA GLU A 180 -11.64 8.30 9.20
C GLU A 180 -11.21 7.80 10.56
N MET A 181 -12.14 7.80 11.53
CA MET A 181 -11.95 7.15 12.82
C MET A 181 -12.72 5.84 12.86
N ARG A 182 -11.99 4.77 13.18
CA ARG A 182 -12.51 3.41 13.13
C ARG A 182 -12.15 2.60 14.36
N LYS A 183 -13.09 1.80 14.84
CA LYS A 183 -12.87 0.79 15.89
C LYS A 183 -12.33 -0.50 15.29
N VAL A 184 -11.40 -1.13 16.00
CA VAL A 184 -10.84 -2.46 15.72
C VAL A 184 -10.68 -3.16 17.07
N LEU A 185 -10.73 -4.49 17.11
CA LEU A 185 -10.50 -5.24 18.35
C LEU A 185 -9.10 -4.92 18.91
N ALA A 186 -9.01 -4.68 20.21
CA ALA A 186 -7.77 -4.29 20.88
C ALA A 186 -6.70 -5.40 20.87
N ASP A 187 -7.13 -6.65 20.75
CA ASP A 187 -6.23 -7.82 20.66
C ASP A 187 -5.63 -8.01 19.25
N CYS A 188 -6.15 -7.29 18.23
CA CYS A 188 -5.54 -7.29 16.91
C CYS A 188 -4.11 -6.73 16.96
N VAL A 189 -3.20 -7.39 16.23
CA VAL A 189 -1.79 -7.02 16.18
C VAL A 189 -1.58 -5.80 15.29
N ALA A 190 -0.67 -4.93 15.71
CA ALA A 190 -0.17 -3.82 14.91
C ALA A 190 1.34 -3.66 15.11
N THR A 191 2.02 -3.04 14.15
CA THR A 191 3.44 -2.75 14.22
C THR A 191 3.65 -1.27 14.56
N ILE A 192 4.55 -0.98 15.48
CA ILE A 192 4.85 0.39 15.94
C ILE A 192 5.60 1.15 14.84
N GLY A 193 5.28 2.44 14.70
CA GLY A 193 5.88 3.38 13.74
C GLY A 193 5.07 3.52 12.45
N GLU A 194 5.66 4.20 11.48
CA GLU A 194 5.12 4.35 10.12
C GLU A 194 5.92 3.53 9.10
N VAL A 195 5.31 3.21 7.98
CA VAL A 195 6.00 2.53 6.86
C VAL A 195 7.01 3.48 6.24
N GLY A 196 8.21 2.99 5.96
CA GLY A 196 9.28 3.76 5.30
C GLY A 196 8.95 4.19 3.87
N ASN A 197 9.94 4.84 3.20
CA ASN A 197 9.83 5.34 1.81
C ASN A 197 8.70 6.39 1.65
N THR A 198 8.61 7.32 2.59
CA THR A 198 7.55 8.35 2.64
C THR A 198 7.48 9.21 1.38
N GLU A 199 8.62 9.47 0.75
CA GLU A 199 8.77 10.30 -0.45
C GLU A 199 8.37 9.58 -1.75
N HIS A 200 7.95 8.30 -1.68
CA HIS A 200 7.54 7.52 -2.85
C HIS A 200 6.49 8.23 -3.72
N GLY A 201 5.57 8.97 -3.08
CA GLY A 201 4.53 9.74 -3.77
C GLY A 201 5.03 10.96 -4.53
N LEU A 202 6.23 11.47 -4.20
CA LEU A 202 6.81 12.67 -4.79
C LEU A 202 7.56 12.40 -6.10
N ARG A 203 7.75 11.14 -6.47
CA ARG A 203 8.41 10.77 -7.70
C ARG A 203 7.53 11.04 -8.93
N SER A 204 8.18 11.46 -10.02
CA SER A 204 7.55 11.60 -11.33
C SER A 204 8.19 10.63 -12.33
N LEU A 205 7.36 9.94 -13.10
CA LEU A 205 7.81 8.96 -14.08
C LEU A 205 8.35 9.60 -15.37
N GLY A 206 7.95 10.83 -15.64
CA GLY A 206 8.40 11.65 -16.76
C GLY A 206 7.86 11.25 -18.13
N LYS A 207 7.52 9.98 -18.38
CA LYS A 207 7.02 9.49 -19.67
C LYS A 207 5.97 8.39 -19.53
N ALA A 208 5.11 8.27 -20.56
CA ALA A 208 4.05 7.26 -20.62
C ALA A 208 4.61 5.82 -20.63
N GLY A 209 5.74 5.58 -21.30
CA GLY A 209 6.40 4.27 -21.32
C GLY A 209 6.76 3.76 -19.92
N ALA A 210 7.16 4.64 -19.00
CA ALA A 210 7.45 4.24 -17.62
C ALA A 210 6.20 3.76 -16.86
N SER A 211 5.01 4.25 -17.21
CA SER A 211 3.74 3.71 -16.72
C SER A 211 3.43 2.34 -17.35
N ARG A 212 3.72 2.17 -18.63
CA ARG A 212 3.56 0.90 -19.34
C ARG A 212 4.44 -0.21 -18.73
N TRP A 213 5.68 0.09 -18.39
CA TRP A 213 6.57 -0.87 -17.71
C TRP A 213 6.03 -1.36 -16.36
N ARG A 214 5.14 -0.59 -15.74
CA ARG A 214 4.48 -0.93 -14.47
C ARG A 214 3.10 -1.59 -14.64
N GLY A 215 2.77 -2.00 -15.86
CA GLY A 215 1.53 -2.69 -16.16
C GLY A 215 0.29 -1.79 -16.26
N LYS A 216 0.48 -0.47 -16.36
CA LYS A 216 -0.63 0.47 -16.62
C LYS A 216 -0.79 0.64 -18.14
N ARG A 217 -1.93 0.23 -18.67
CA ARG A 217 -2.30 0.43 -20.07
C ARG A 217 -2.88 1.83 -20.30
N PRO A 218 -2.83 2.35 -21.55
CA PRO A 218 -3.45 3.62 -21.90
C PRO A 218 -4.92 3.66 -21.52
N THR A 219 -5.41 4.86 -21.18
CA THR A 219 -6.81 5.13 -20.88
C THR A 219 -7.35 6.11 -21.92
N VAL A 220 -8.43 5.73 -22.61
CA VAL A 220 -9.17 6.61 -23.51
C VAL A 220 -10.26 7.31 -22.71
N ARG A 221 -10.46 8.60 -22.95
CA ARG A 221 -11.53 9.39 -22.32
C ARG A 221 -12.88 8.95 -22.88
N GLY A 222 -13.93 8.88 -22.04
CA GLY A 222 -15.26 8.51 -22.49
C GLY A 222 -15.84 9.41 -23.59
N VAL A 223 -15.47 10.71 -23.58
CA VAL A 223 -15.85 11.67 -24.62
C VAL A 223 -15.30 11.33 -26.02
N ALA A 224 -14.19 10.59 -26.09
CA ALA A 224 -13.58 10.16 -27.34
C ALA A 224 -14.03 8.76 -27.78
N MET A 225 -15.05 8.22 -27.17
CA MET A 225 -15.64 6.91 -27.50
C MET A 225 -16.96 7.11 -28.24
N ASN A 226 -17.48 6.01 -28.81
CA ASN A 226 -18.82 5.98 -29.40
C ASN A 226 -19.90 5.90 -28.30
N PRO A 227 -21.18 6.29 -28.63
CA PRO A 227 -22.26 6.23 -27.66
C PRO A 227 -22.50 4.87 -27.03
N VAL A 228 -22.25 3.79 -27.76
CA VAL A 228 -22.36 2.40 -27.26
C VAL A 228 -21.33 2.07 -26.19
N ASP A 229 -20.16 2.71 -26.21
CA ASP A 229 -19.03 2.38 -25.34
C ASP A 229 -19.02 3.20 -24.04
N HIS A 230 -19.61 4.41 -24.09
CA HIS A 230 -19.58 5.30 -22.93
C HIS A 230 -20.76 6.30 -22.99
N PRO A 231 -21.41 6.62 -21.84
CA PRO A 231 -22.47 7.63 -21.76
C PRO A 231 -22.08 9.06 -22.19
N HIS A 232 -20.77 9.34 -22.28
CA HIS A 232 -20.22 10.59 -22.81
C HIS A 232 -19.80 10.50 -24.27
N GLY A 233 -20.01 9.37 -24.91
CA GLY A 233 -19.59 9.12 -26.28
C GLY A 233 -20.54 9.79 -27.30
N GLY A 234 -20.03 9.92 -28.52
CA GLY A 234 -20.78 10.50 -29.67
C GLY A 234 -20.50 11.97 -29.91
N GLY A 235 -21.23 12.54 -30.86
CA GLY A 235 -21.08 13.90 -31.33
C GLY A 235 -20.12 14.04 -32.51
N GLU A 236 -20.17 15.18 -33.17
CA GLU A 236 -19.29 15.53 -34.28
C GLU A 236 -18.10 16.34 -33.80
N GLY A 237 -16.89 15.88 -34.15
CA GLY A 237 -15.64 16.55 -33.81
C GLY A 237 -15.38 16.64 -32.29
N ARG A 238 -15.05 17.84 -31.83
CA ARG A 238 -14.66 18.12 -30.45
C ARG A 238 -15.85 18.46 -29.57
N THR A 239 -16.60 17.45 -29.10
CA THR A 239 -17.78 17.62 -28.25
C THR A 239 -17.45 17.63 -26.76
N SER A 240 -18.36 18.19 -25.94
CA SER A 240 -18.33 18.10 -24.49
C SER A 240 -19.03 16.82 -23.99
N GLY A 241 -18.97 16.55 -22.68
CA GLY A 241 -19.59 15.34 -22.12
C GLY A 241 -21.13 15.36 -22.11
N GLY A 242 -21.80 16.51 -22.37
CA GLY A 242 -23.25 16.67 -22.49
C GLY A 242 -24.09 16.37 -21.24
N ARG A 243 -23.49 15.91 -20.15
CA ARG A 243 -24.15 15.52 -18.89
C ARG A 243 -23.19 15.51 -17.70
N HIS A 244 -23.71 15.28 -16.51
CA HIS A 244 -22.86 15.10 -15.33
C HIS A 244 -21.83 13.98 -15.55
N PRO A 245 -20.58 14.13 -15.02
CA PRO A 245 -19.54 13.12 -15.17
C PRO A 245 -19.96 11.78 -14.60
N VAL A 246 -20.00 10.76 -15.44
CA VAL A 246 -20.34 9.38 -15.06
C VAL A 246 -19.27 8.40 -15.51
N SER A 247 -19.28 7.22 -14.91
CA SER A 247 -18.47 6.06 -15.32
C SER A 247 -19.06 5.42 -16.59
N PRO A 248 -18.36 4.47 -17.25
CA PRO A 248 -18.92 3.71 -18.37
C PRO A 248 -20.23 2.98 -18.06
N TRP A 249 -20.48 2.72 -16.78
CA TRP A 249 -21.71 2.06 -16.30
C TRP A 249 -22.77 3.04 -15.80
N GLY A 250 -22.60 4.34 -16.06
CA GLY A 250 -23.57 5.37 -15.69
C GLY A 250 -23.49 5.85 -14.23
N THR A 251 -22.63 5.28 -13.41
CA THR A 251 -22.47 5.70 -12.01
C THR A 251 -21.83 7.09 -11.92
N PRO A 252 -22.42 8.07 -11.19
CA PRO A 252 -21.82 9.39 -10.99
C PRO A 252 -20.41 9.30 -10.41
N THR A 253 -19.45 10.03 -11.01
CA THR A 253 -18.04 10.01 -10.58
C THR A 253 -17.70 11.08 -9.55
N LYS A 254 -18.57 12.09 -9.36
CA LYS A 254 -18.41 13.17 -8.38
C LYS A 254 -19.54 13.13 -7.36
N GLY A 255 -19.18 13.21 -6.07
CA GLY A 255 -20.13 13.35 -4.96
C GLY A 255 -20.91 12.08 -4.58
N TYR A 256 -20.97 11.08 -5.41
CA TYR A 256 -21.72 9.85 -5.15
C TYR A 256 -21.05 8.99 -4.06
N LYS A 257 -21.86 8.48 -3.12
CA LYS A 257 -21.41 7.60 -2.05
C LYS A 257 -21.29 6.16 -2.59
N THR A 258 -20.07 5.68 -2.83
CA THR A 258 -19.82 4.37 -3.42
C THR A 258 -19.77 3.22 -2.40
N ARG A 259 -19.62 3.50 -1.09
CA ARG A 259 -19.59 2.48 -0.06
C ARG A 259 -20.99 1.90 0.16
N SER A 260 -21.17 0.60 -0.09
CA SER A 260 -22.41 -0.16 0.12
C SER A 260 -22.36 -1.13 1.30
N ASN A 261 -21.14 -1.43 1.84
CA ASN A 261 -20.98 -2.39 2.93
C ASN A 261 -21.50 -1.83 4.27
N LYS A 262 -22.68 -2.28 4.68
CA LYS A 262 -23.34 -1.87 5.94
C LYS A 262 -22.81 -2.64 7.17
N ARG A 263 -22.30 -3.87 7.00
CA ARG A 263 -21.90 -4.76 8.10
C ARG A 263 -20.85 -4.17 9.04
N THR A 264 -20.02 -3.26 8.57
CA THR A 264 -18.94 -2.65 9.35
C THR A 264 -19.15 -1.16 9.58
N ASP A 265 -20.37 -0.64 9.37
CA ASP A 265 -20.68 0.77 9.63
C ASP A 265 -20.63 1.08 11.13
N SER A 266 -21.04 0.15 12.00
CA SER A 266 -20.94 0.26 13.46
C SER A 266 -19.51 0.44 13.97
N MET A 267 -18.51 -0.02 13.19
CA MET A 267 -17.09 0.15 13.51
C MET A 267 -16.55 1.52 13.09
N ILE A 268 -17.30 2.34 12.35
CA ILE A 268 -16.87 3.66 11.91
C ILE A 268 -17.43 4.71 12.87
N VAL A 269 -16.56 5.27 13.71
CA VAL A 269 -16.91 6.33 14.68
C VAL A 269 -17.12 7.66 13.96
N ARG A 270 -16.22 8.00 13.05
CA ARG A 270 -16.30 9.24 12.25
C ARG A 270 -15.79 9.00 10.84
N ARG A 271 -16.59 9.36 9.86
CA ARG A 271 -16.20 9.30 8.44
C ARG A 271 -15.20 10.41 8.10
N ARG A 272 -14.43 10.20 7.03
CA ARG A 272 -13.57 11.27 6.48
C ARG A 272 -14.41 12.50 6.13
N LYS A 273 -13.86 13.69 6.37
CA LYS A 273 -14.50 14.95 5.89
C LYS A 273 -14.58 14.90 4.36
N ARG A 274 -15.74 15.26 3.81
CA ARG A 274 -15.85 15.57 2.38
C ARG A 274 -15.05 16.85 2.13
N LYS A 275 -14.22 16.85 1.10
CA LYS A 275 -13.61 18.08 0.58
C LYS A 275 -14.63 18.81 -0.28
#